data_8082fd479b6f0e1dc19cf7ae0d1c3174
#
_entry.id   8082fd479b6f0e1dc19cf7ae0d1c3174
#
_cell.length_a   1.000
_cell.length_b   1.000
_cell.length_c   1.000
_cell.angle_alpha   90.00
_cell.angle_beta   90.00
_cell.angle_gamma   90.00
#
_symmetry.space_group_name_H-M   'P 1'
#
loop_
_entity.id
_entity.type
_entity.pdbx_description
1 polymer ?
#
loop_
_entity_poly.entity_id
_entity_poly.type
_entity_poly.pdbx_seq_one_letter_code
_entity_poly.pdbx_strand_id
1 'polypeptide(L)'
;GIVVHGPLMNDPRIPMLDEIGLPFVVHGRASGCLTPYSWLDVNNRRAFERATGFLFDLGHRRIALINGLETLDFANRRRAGYESGLKTHGIGIDPALMRSGEMTEELGFVSTKEMLALPQPPTAIMVSSIITALGVRRAIEDSGRAIGRDISVITHDDALSYLRNGGDIPIFTATRSSVRDAGRLLAEMLLAQIADPTLPPQSRLLEAELMVGQSTGPAPHT
;
A
#
# COMPACT_ATOMS: atom_id res chain seq x y z
N GLY A 1 27.30 -7.19 -1.42
CA GLY A 1 26.25 -6.36 -0.84
C GLY A 1 24.88 -7.01 -0.94
N ILE A 2 23.93 -6.54 -0.15
CA ILE A 2 22.59 -7.11 -0.04
C ILE A 2 21.54 -5.99 -0.16
N VAL A 3 20.41 -6.28 -0.84
CA VAL A 3 19.18 -5.49 -0.73
C VAL A 3 18.22 -6.20 0.21
N VAL A 4 17.87 -5.56 1.32
CA VAL A 4 16.85 -6.03 2.25
C VAL A 4 15.50 -5.51 1.77
N HIS A 5 14.54 -6.40 1.52
CA HIS A 5 13.20 -6.03 1.06
C HIS A 5 12.14 -6.28 2.14
N GLY A 6 11.12 -5.40 2.20
CA GLY A 6 9.98 -5.55 3.08
C GLY A 6 10.35 -5.64 4.57
N PRO A 7 10.98 -4.61 5.14
CA PRO A 7 11.43 -4.68 6.53
C PRO A 7 10.26 -4.69 7.51
N LEU A 8 10.47 -5.39 8.62
CA LEU A 8 9.64 -5.28 9.81
C LEU A 8 9.82 -3.92 10.49
N MET A 9 8.92 -3.56 11.40
CA MET A 9 9.04 -2.34 12.24
C MET A 9 10.38 -2.30 12.98
N ASN A 10 10.80 -3.43 13.59
CA ASN A 10 12.10 -3.64 14.25
C ASN A 10 12.78 -4.80 13.54
N ASP A 11 13.39 -4.53 12.39
CA ASP A 11 13.96 -5.59 11.57
C ASP A 11 15.36 -6.00 12.07
N PRO A 12 15.54 -7.24 12.57
CA PRO A 12 16.82 -7.70 13.11
C PRO A 12 17.91 -7.89 12.05
N ARG A 13 17.54 -7.95 10.76
CA ARG A 13 18.51 -8.06 9.67
C ARG A 13 19.37 -6.81 9.55
N ILE A 14 18.84 -5.63 9.90
CA ILE A 14 19.56 -4.36 9.78
C ILE A 14 20.76 -4.30 10.73
N PRO A 15 20.60 -4.40 12.07
CA PRO A 15 21.75 -4.39 12.96
C PRO A 15 22.70 -5.57 12.72
N MET A 16 22.18 -6.75 12.34
CA MET A 16 23.03 -7.91 12.02
C MET A 16 23.94 -7.62 10.80
N LEU A 17 23.42 -7.02 9.73
CA LEU A 17 24.22 -6.69 8.54
C LEU A 17 25.22 -5.58 8.82
N ASP A 18 24.89 -4.62 9.67
CA ASP A 18 25.80 -3.57 10.13
C ASP A 18 26.96 -4.16 10.95
N GLU A 19 26.67 -5.05 11.91
CA GLU A 19 27.66 -5.72 12.75
C GLU A 19 28.68 -6.54 11.94
N ILE A 20 28.25 -7.25 10.90
CA ILE A 20 29.16 -8.02 10.03
C ILE A 20 29.86 -7.16 8.98
N GLY A 21 29.56 -5.87 8.90
CA GLY A 21 30.18 -4.92 7.96
C GLY A 21 29.86 -5.19 6.50
N LEU A 22 28.73 -5.84 6.19
CA LEU A 22 28.32 -6.14 4.82
C LEU A 22 27.55 -4.95 4.23
N PRO A 23 27.99 -4.34 3.11
CA PRO A 23 27.24 -3.28 2.46
C PRO A 23 25.82 -3.69 2.13
N PHE A 24 24.84 -2.92 2.58
CA PHE A 24 23.41 -3.19 2.35
C PHE A 24 22.57 -1.93 2.18
N VAL A 25 21.46 -2.07 1.46
CA VAL A 25 20.45 -1.04 1.30
C VAL A 25 19.08 -1.65 1.56
N VAL A 26 18.18 -0.91 2.20
CA VAL A 26 16.84 -1.40 2.54
C VAL A 26 15.80 -0.82 1.57
N HIS A 27 14.98 -1.67 0.97
CA HIS A 27 13.77 -1.27 0.27
C HIS A 27 12.61 -1.22 1.26
N GLY A 28 12.26 -0.03 1.67
CA GLY A 28 11.35 0.27 2.78
C GLY A 28 12.10 0.90 3.95
N ARG A 29 11.40 1.07 5.06
CA ARG A 29 11.95 1.57 6.32
C ARG A 29 11.58 0.65 7.46
N ALA A 30 12.41 0.60 8.50
CA ALA A 30 12.15 -0.05 9.77
C ALA A 30 12.06 1.02 10.85
N SER A 31 10.83 1.46 11.16
CA SER A 31 10.57 2.66 12.01
C SER A 31 11.10 2.55 13.42
N GLY A 32 11.26 1.34 13.97
CA GLY A 32 11.78 1.10 15.30
C GLY A 32 13.29 0.78 15.35
N CYS A 33 13.98 0.72 14.19
CA CYS A 33 15.40 0.45 14.14
C CYS A 33 16.20 1.72 14.41
N LEU A 34 17.15 1.65 15.36
CA LEU A 34 18.03 2.76 15.73
C LEU A 34 19.38 2.74 14.99
N THR A 35 19.76 1.61 14.40
CA THR A 35 20.97 1.50 13.57
C THR A 35 20.84 2.37 12.34
N PRO A 36 21.81 3.25 12.03
CA PRO A 36 21.81 4.01 10.79
C PRO A 36 21.98 3.09 9.58
N TYR A 37 21.19 3.27 8.54
CA TYR A 37 21.27 2.47 7.31
C TYR A 37 20.76 3.26 6.10
N SER A 38 21.19 2.87 4.91
CA SER A 38 20.68 3.42 3.66
C SER A 38 19.35 2.78 3.28
N TRP A 39 18.37 3.62 2.89
CA TRP A 39 17.06 3.13 2.49
C TRP A 39 16.46 3.91 1.33
N LEU A 40 15.62 3.23 0.57
CA LEU A 40 14.71 3.82 -0.39
C LEU A 40 13.31 3.31 -0.07
N ASP A 41 12.35 4.20 0.07
CA ASP A 41 10.96 3.84 0.38
C ASP A 41 9.99 4.67 -0.46
N VAL A 42 8.77 4.16 -0.61
CA VAL A 42 7.63 4.91 -1.14
C VAL A 42 6.92 5.60 0.04
N ASN A 43 6.42 6.81 -0.17
CA ASN A 43 5.64 7.52 0.84
C ASN A 43 4.26 6.89 1.04
N ASN A 44 4.25 5.67 1.60
CA ASN A 44 3.07 4.84 1.81
C ASN A 44 1.99 5.57 2.64
N ARG A 45 2.40 6.34 3.65
CA ARG A 45 1.45 7.11 4.48
C ARG A 45 0.72 8.16 3.64
N ARG A 46 1.46 9.01 2.92
CA ARG A 46 0.86 10.07 2.09
C ARG A 46 0.03 9.51 0.95
N ALA A 47 0.46 8.40 0.35
CA ALA A 47 -0.29 7.72 -0.70
C ALA A 47 -1.69 7.31 -0.22
N PHE A 48 -1.79 6.67 0.95
CA PHE A 48 -3.06 6.21 1.51
C PHE A 48 -3.90 7.37 2.08
N GLU A 49 -3.28 8.39 2.65
CA GLU A 49 -3.98 9.61 3.07
C GLU A 49 -4.65 10.31 1.87
N ARG A 50 -3.93 10.50 0.76
CA ARG A 50 -4.49 11.07 -0.49
C ARG A 50 -5.59 10.21 -1.08
N ALA A 51 -5.42 8.89 -1.11
CA ALA A 51 -6.43 7.97 -1.62
C ALA A 51 -7.71 7.99 -0.78
N THR A 52 -7.59 8.11 0.55
CA THR A 52 -8.73 8.28 1.46
C THR A 52 -9.45 9.60 1.20
N GLY A 53 -8.70 10.70 1.06
CA GLY A 53 -9.24 12.02 0.71
C GLY A 53 -9.97 12.00 -0.64
N PHE A 54 -9.42 11.35 -1.66
CA PHE A 54 -10.06 11.20 -2.97
C PHE A 54 -11.41 10.47 -2.88
N LEU A 55 -11.50 9.40 -2.09
CA LEU A 55 -12.77 8.70 -1.85
C LEU A 55 -13.77 9.59 -1.09
N PHE A 56 -13.29 10.39 -0.14
CA PHE A 56 -14.12 11.35 0.55
C PHE A 56 -14.70 12.41 -0.41
N ASP A 57 -13.89 12.93 -1.32
CA ASP A 57 -14.31 13.91 -2.33
C ASP A 57 -15.36 13.34 -3.30
N LEU A 58 -15.34 12.01 -3.55
CA LEU A 58 -16.39 11.28 -4.26
C LEU A 58 -17.65 11.02 -3.44
N GLY A 59 -17.71 11.49 -2.18
CA GLY A 59 -18.85 11.36 -1.30
C GLY A 59 -18.86 10.14 -0.38
N HIS A 60 -17.85 9.26 -0.46
CA HIS A 60 -17.78 8.09 0.42
C HIS A 60 -17.52 8.48 1.88
N ARG A 61 -18.24 7.82 2.79
CA ARG A 61 -18.10 8.02 4.25
C ARG A 61 -17.80 6.71 4.99
N ARG A 62 -18.25 5.59 4.45
CA ARG A 62 -17.90 4.25 4.94
C ARG A 62 -16.87 3.63 4.00
N ILE A 63 -15.60 3.81 4.36
CA ILE A 63 -14.45 3.39 3.58
C ILE A 63 -13.77 2.26 4.35
N ALA A 64 -13.56 1.10 3.71
CA ALA A 64 -12.86 -0.03 4.29
C ALA A 64 -11.38 -0.06 3.90
N LEU A 65 -10.56 -0.75 4.71
CA LEU A 65 -9.16 -1.02 4.45
C LEU A 65 -8.89 -2.52 4.50
N ILE A 66 -8.34 -3.09 3.41
CA ILE A 66 -7.76 -4.43 3.37
C ILE A 66 -6.25 -4.26 3.18
N ASN A 67 -5.50 -4.45 4.26
CA ASN A 67 -4.08 -4.10 4.37
C ASN A 67 -3.17 -5.35 4.28
N GLY A 68 -1.88 -5.14 4.08
CA GLY A 68 -0.84 -6.14 4.28
C GLY A 68 -0.63 -6.47 5.76
N LEU A 69 0.27 -7.44 6.05
CA LEU A 69 0.65 -7.78 7.42
C LEU A 69 1.22 -6.56 8.14
N GLU A 70 0.60 -6.16 9.24
CA GLU A 70 0.96 -4.97 10.02
C GLU A 70 2.22 -5.16 10.91
N THR A 71 2.87 -6.30 10.82
CA THR A 71 4.26 -6.50 11.27
C THR A 71 5.27 -5.84 10.32
N LEU A 72 4.89 -5.60 9.06
CA LEU A 72 5.69 -4.90 8.06
C LEU A 72 5.53 -3.39 8.17
N ASP A 73 6.62 -2.64 8.10
CA ASP A 73 6.60 -1.19 8.29
C ASP A 73 5.72 -0.46 7.25
N PHE A 74 5.78 -0.85 5.98
CA PHE A 74 4.96 -0.22 4.94
C PHE A 74 3.46 -0.35 5.22
N ALA A 75 3.01 -1.49 5.75
CA ALA A 75 1.60 -1.72 6.06
C ALA A 75 1.13 -0.83 7.21
N ASN A 76 1.95 -0.66 8.25
CA ASN A 76 1.68 0.31 9.32
C ASN A 76 1.57 1.74 8.79
N ARG A 77 2.46 2.15 7.87
CA ARG A 77 2.42 3.48 7.24
C ARG A 77 1.16 3.68 6.39
N ARG A 78 0.72 2.65 5.67
CA ARG A 78 -0.53 2.67 4.89
C ARG A 78 -1.73 2.82 5.80
N ARG A 79 -1.80 2.03 6.86
CA ARG A 79 -2.83 2.17 7.90
C ARG A 79 -2.84 3.57 8.49
N ALA A 80 -1.67 4.08 8.93
CA ALA A 80 -1.58 5.43 9.48
C ALA A 80 -2.03 6.52 8.49
N GLY A 81 -1.78 6.35 7.19
CA GLY A 81 -2.29 7.23 6.14
C GLY A 81 -3.79 7.18 5.98
N TYR A 82 -4.36 5.98 5.95
CA TYR A 82 -5.81 5.78 5.91
C TYR A 82 -6.51 6.41 7.14
N GLU A 83 -6.03 6.13 8.35
CA GLU A 83 -6.56 6.70 9.59
C GLU A 83 -6.43 8.24 9.63
N SER A 84 -5.29 8.78 9.15
CA SER A 84 -5.09 10.23 9.01
C SER A 84 -6.10 10.86 8.06
N GLY A 85 -6.32 10.22 6.90
CA GLY A 85 -7.31 10.67 5.92
C GLY A 85 -8.74 10.68 6.48
N LEU A 86 -9.15 9.61 7.18
CA LEU A 86 -10.47 9.58 7.84
C LEU A 86 -10.60 10.70 8.88
N LYS A 87 -9.59 10.85 9.75
CA LYS A 87 -9.58 11.88 10.80
C LYS A 87 -9.67 13.29 10.25
N THR A 88 -8.94 13.60 9.18
CA THR A 88 -8.96 14.91 8.51
C THR A 88 -10.36 15.29 8.04
N HIS A 89 -11.16 14.29 7.69
CA HIS A 89 -12.54 14.48 7.22
C HIS A 89 -13.61 14.23 8.30
N GLY A 90 -13.23 14.11 9.57
CA GLY A 90 -14.15 13.91 10.68
C GLY A 90 -14.83 12.54 10.70
N ILE A 91 -14.26 11.52 10.01
CA ILE A 91 -14.78 10.16 9.98
C ILE A 91 -14.09 9.34 11.08
N GLY A 92 -14.88 8.68 11.93
CA GLY A 92 -14.36 7.75 12.94
C GLY A 92 -13.82 6.48 12.33
N ILE A 93 -12.80 5.90 12.97
CA ILE A 93 -12.25 4.59 12.60
C ILE A 93 -13.24 3.51 13.04
N ASP A 94 -13.67 2.66 12.11
CA ASP A 94 -14.52 1.49 12.37
C ASP A 94 -13.68 0.21 12.21
N PRO A 95 -13.31 -0.50 13.31
CA PRO A 95 -12.52 -1.73 13.21
C PRO A 95 -13.21 -2.84 12.38
N ALA A 96 -14.55 -2.82 12.26
CA ALA A 96 -15.27 -3.78 11.42
C ALA A 96 -14.96 -3.63 9.93
N LEU A 97 -14.45 -2.46 9.52
CA LEU A 97 -14.05 -2.14 8.15
C LEU A 97 -12.55 -2.32 7.89
N MET A 98 -11.81 -2.94 8.83
CA MET A 98 -10.37 -3.13 8.69
C MET A 98 -9.99 -4.60 8.72
N ARG A 99 -9.18 -5.02 7.76
CA ARG A 99 -8.57 -6.36 7.71
C ARG A 99 -7.10 -6.22 7.37
N SER A 100 -6.28 -7.12 7.90
CA SER A 100 -4.86 -7.22 7.53
C SER A 100 -4.45 -8.69 7.43
N GLY A 101 -3.53 -8.98 6.52
CA GLY A 101 -3.04 -10.33 6.30
C GLY A 101 -2.03 -10.39 5.15
N GLU A 102 -1.66 -11.60 4.74
CA GLU A 102 -0.89 -11.78 3.51
C GLU A 102 -1.69 -11.26 2.31
N MET A 103 -1.04 -10.46 1.45
CA MET A 103 -1.70 -9.78 0.33
C MET A 103 -2.03 -10.74 -0.82
N THR A 104 -2.88 -11.72 -0.52
CA THR A 104 -3.39 -12.73 -1.47
C THR A 104 -4.72 -12.29 -2.08
N GLU A 105 -5.10 -12.91 -3.17
CA GLU A 105 -6.43 -12.77 -3.77
C GLU A 105 -7.53 -13.25 -2.79
N GLU A 106 -7.27 -14.35 -2.09
CA GLU A 106 -8.20 -14.95 -1.11
C GLU A 106 -8.49 -13.98 0.04
N LEU A 107 -7.48 -13.27 0.59
CA LEU A 107 -7.71 -12.23 1.61
C LEU A 107 -8.70 -11.19 1.09
N GLY A 108 -8.52 -10.72 -0.13
CA GLY A 108 -9.41 -9.74 -0.75
C GLY A 108 -10.83 -10.25 -0.88
N PHE A 109 -10.99 -11.47 -1.36
CA PHE A 109 -12.28 -12.08 -1.57
C PHE A 109 -13.06 -12.30 -0.27
N VAL A 110 -12.47 -13.00 0.69
CA VAL A 110 -13.12 -13.34 1.97
C VAL A 110 -13.44 -12.07 2.77
N SER A 111 -12.46 -11.16 2.91
CA SER A 111 -12.67 -9.91 3.64
C SER A 111 -13.79 -9.06 3.05
N THR A 112 -13.87 -8.99 1.72
CA THR A 112 -14.92 -8.23 1.05
C THR A 112 -16.29 -8.85 1.25
N LYS A 113 -16.42 -10.18 1.13
CA LYS A 113 -17.69 -10.87 1.40
C LYS A 113 -18.19 -10.61 2.82
N GLU A 114 -17.31 -10.70 3.82
CA GLU A 114 -17.66 -10.39 5.22
C GLU A 114 -18.13 -8.95 5.39
N MET A 115 -17.39 -7.98 4.81
CA MET A 115 -17.71 -6.55 4.93
C MET A 115 -19.02 -6.20 4.20
N LEU A 116 -19.31 -6.83 3.05
CA LEU A 116 -20.55 -6.60 2.31
C LEU A 116 -21.78 -7.20 3.00
N ALA A 117 -21.58 -8.17 3.92
CA ALA A 117 -22.64 -8.75 4.75
C ALA A 117 -22.95 -7.97 6.03
N LEU A 118 -22.18 -6.90 6.33
CA LEU A 118 -22.46 -6.04 7.48
C LEU A 118 -23.83 -5.32 7.33
N PRO A 119 -24.51 -4.99 8.42
CA PRO A 119 -25.77 -4.21 8.38
C PRO A 119 -25.61 -2.86 7.65
N GLN A 120 -24.43 -2.27 7.76
CA GLN A 120 -24.01 -1.07 7.02
C GLN A 120 -22.71 -1.40 6.29
N PRO A 121 -22.76 -1.89 5.04
CA PRO A 121 -21.56 -2.24 4.30
C PRO A 121 -20.75 -1.01 3.89
N PRO A 122 -19.45 -1.15 3.59
CA PRO A 122 -18.67 -0.06 3.03
C PRO A 122 -19.15 0.27 1.61
N THR A 123 -19.04 1.54 1.22
CA THR A 123 -19.28 2.01 -0.16
C THR A 123 -17.95 2.14 -0.94
N ALA A 124 -16.82 2.09 -0.24
CA ALA A 124 -15.50 2.10 -0.85
C ALA A 124 -14.53 1.19 -0.08
N ILE A 125 -13.59 0.59 -0.79
CA ILE A 125 -12.58 -0.32 -0.23
C ILE A 125 -11.20 0.12 -0.73
N MET A 126 -10.29 0.41 0.21
CA MET A 126 -8.88 0.60 -0.06
C MET A 126 -8.12 -0.72 0.13
N VAL A 127 -7.24 -1.04 -0.80
CA VAL A 127 -6.55 -2.33 -0.85
C VAL A 127 -5.06 -2.12 -1.01
N SER A 128 -4.25 -2.83 -0.24
CA SER A 128 -2.79 -2.65 -0.25
C SER A 128 -2.06 -3.29 -1.44
N SER A 129 -2.73 -4.09 -2.27
CA SER A 129 -2.09 -4.78 -3.40
C SER A 129 -3.08 -5.00 -4.53
N ILE A 130 -2.61 -4.88 -5.77
CA ILE A 130 -3.41 -5.20 -6.95
C ILE A 130 -3.85 -6.69 -6.97
N ILE A 131 -3.03 -7.60 -6.43
CA ILE A 131 -3.38 -9.02 -6.31
C ILE A 131 -4.60 -9.18 -5.40
N THR A 132 -4.59 -8.55 -4.24
CA THR A 132 -5.72 -8.56 -3.30
C THR A 132 -6.94 -7.87 -3.90
N ALA A 133 -6.76 -6.81 -4.71
CA ALA A 133 -7.85 -6.12 -5.38
C ALA A 133 -8.60 -6.99 -6.40
N LEU A 134 -7.96 -8.01 -7.00
CA LEU A 134 -8.64 -8.98 -7.85
C LEU A 134 -9.69 -9.78 -7.06
N GLY A 135 -9.36 -10.21 -5.85
CA GLY A 135 -10.29 -10.89 -4.96
C GLY A 135 -11.44 -9.98 -4.50
N VAL A 136 -11.13 -8.72 -4.19
CA VAL A 136 -12.13 -7.69 -3.87
C VAL A 136 -13.12 -7.53 -5.03
N ARG A 137 -12.62 -7.40 -6.25
CA ARG A 137 -13.45 -7.29 -7.46
C ARG A 137 -14.35 -8.50 -7.62
N ARG A 138 -13.81 -9.72 -7.54
CA ARG A 138 -14.58 -10.96 -7.64
C ARG A 138 -15.71 -11.03 -6.60
N ALA A 139 -15.42 -10.67 -5.34
CA ALA A 139 -16.44 -10.68 -4.28
C ALA A 139 -17.55 -9.63 -4.50
N ILE A 140 -17.22 -8.46 -5.04
CA ILE A 140 -18.19 -7.43 -5.41
C ILE A 140 -19.11 -7.96 -6.53
N GLU A 141 -18.52 -8.50 -7.62
CA GLU A 141 -19.25 -9.07 -8.76
C GLU A 141 -20.13 -10.24 -8.34
N ASP A 142 -19.63 -11.18 -7.52
CA ASP A 142 -20.40 -12.30 -6.96
C ASP A 142 -21.58 -11.84 -6.09
N SER A 143 -21.52 -10.66 -5.49
CA SER A 143 -22.63 -10.08 -4.73
C SER A 143 -23.69 -9.39 -5.60
N GLY A 144 -23.53 -9.43 -6.93
CA GLY A 144 -24.39 -8.76 -7.90
C GLY A 144 -24.21 -7.24 -7.99
N ARG A 145 -23.14 -6.71 -7.36
CA ARG A 145 -22.80 -5.28 -7.41
C ARG A 145 -21.76 -5.02 -8.49
N ALA A 146 -21.69 -3.78 -8.97
CA ALA A 146 -20.71 -3.33 -9.95
C ALA A 146 -19.62 -2.47 -9.28
N ILE A 147 -18.36 -2.83 -9.56
CA ILE A 147 -17.21 -2.03 -9.14
C ILE A 147 -17.24 -0.65 -9.83
N GLY A 148 -16.90 0.39 -9.09
CA GLY A 148 -16.91 1.78 -9.57
C GLY A 148 -18.28 2.45 -9.60
N ARG A 149 -19.37 1.67 -9.62
CA ARG A 149 -20.74 2.18 -9.56
C ARG A 149 -21.36 2.02 -8.17
N ASP A 150 -21.32 0.79 -7.65
CA ASP A 150 -21.97 0.45 -6.37
C ASP A 150 -20.94 0.44 -5.23
N ILE A 151 -19.72 -0.01 -5.52
CA ILE A 151 -18.58 -0.03 -4.59
C ILE A 151 -17.36 0.52 -5.31
N SER A 152 -16.75 1.57 -4.76
CA SER A 152 -15.46 2.08 -5.23
C SER A 152 -14.29 1.27 -4.67
N VAL A 153 -13.25 1.04 -5.48
CA VAL A 153 -12.04 0.35 -5.06
C VAL A 153 -10.80 1.14 -5.45
N ILE A 154 -9.90 1.38 -4.49
CA ILE A 154 -8.56 1.92 -4.76
C ILE A 154 -7.54 0.90 -4.28
N THR A 155 -6.52 0.65 -5.11
CA THR A 155 -5.42 -0.25 -4.75
C THR A 155 -4.07 0.47 -4.72
N HIS A 156 -3.04 -0.21 -4.21
CA HIS A 156 -1.66 0.15 -4.50
C HIS A 156 -1.16 -0.70 -5.68
N ASP A 157 -0.57 -0.04 -6.67
CA ASP A 157 -0.01 -0.67 -7.88
C ASP A 157 1.51 -0.45 -7.92
N ASP A 158 2.26 -1.52 -7.68
CA ASP A 158 3.73 -1.56 -7.76
C ASP A 158 4.24 -1.60 -9.21
N ALA A 159 3.37 -1.51 -10.20
CA ALA A 159 3.68 -1.62 -11.63
C ALA A 159 4.44 -2.91 -11.97
N LEU A 160 3.92 -4.05 -11.48
CA LEU A 160 4.52 -5.37 -11.69
C LEU A 160 4.53 -5.74 -13.17
N SER A 161 5.64 -6.28 -13.66
CA SER A 161 5.81 -6.61 -15.09
C SER A 161 4.88 -7.71 -15.59
N TYR A 162 4.43 -8.60 -14.70
CA TYR A 162 3.57 -9.74 -14.99
C TYR A 162 2.08 -9.50 -14.65
N LEU A 163 1.75 -8.39 -14.01
CA LEU A 163 0.38 -8.05 -13.64
C LEU A 163 0.12 -6.58 -13.94
N ARG A 164 -0.59 -6.31 -15.03
CA ARG A 164 -0.91 -4.96 -15.47
C ARG A 164 -2.25 -4.51 -14.93
N ASN A 165 -2.33 -3.26 -14.54
CA ASN A 165 -3.58 -2.60 -14.16
C ASN A 165 -4.37 -2.10 -15.40
N GLY A 166 -4.54 -2.94 -16.40
CA GLY A 166 -5.23 -2.59 -17.64
C GLY A 166 -4.32 -1.97 -18.72
N GLY A 167 -4.95 -1.32 -19.71
CA GLY A 167 -4.29 -0.63 -20.83
C GLY A 167 -4.12 0.87 -20.58
N ASP A 168 -4.55 1.70 -21.57
CA ASP A 168 -4.46 3.16 -21.49
C ASP A 168 -5.29 3.73 -20.32
N ILE A 169 -6.44 3.13 -20.03
CA ILE A 169 -7.25 3.44 -18.86
C ILE A 169 -7.06 2.30 -17.85
N PRO A 170 -6.58 2.60 -16.63
CA PRO A 170 -6.44 1.58 -15.59
C PRO A 170 -7.77 0.94 -15.21
N ILE A 171 -7.77 -0.36 -14.90
CA ILE A 171 -8.93 -1.06 -14.34
C ILE A 171 -9.21 -0.50 -12.94
N PHE A 172 -8.18 -0.49 -12.10
CA PHE A 172 -8.28 0.05 -10.75
C PHE A 172 -7.71 1.46 -10.67
N THR A 173 -8.42 2.35 -10.00
CA THR A 173 -7.80 3.56 -9.43
C THR A 173 -6.72 3.11 -8.45
N ALA A 174 -5.53 3.67 -8.55
CA ALA A 174 -4.40 3.19 -7.78
C ALA A 174 -3.46 4.30 -7.33
N THR A 175 -2.88 4.14 -6.14
CA THR A 175 -1.63 4.81 -5.80
C THR A 175 -0.51 4.01 -6.43
N ARG A 176 0.22 4.60 -7.39
CA ARG A 176 1.18 3.87 -8.23
C ARG A 176 2.61 4.24 -7.89
N SER A 177 3.45 3.24 -7.76
CA SER A 177 4.91 3.35 -7.70
C SER A 177 5.54 2.30 -8.62
N SER A 178 6.78 2.53 -9.05
CA SER A 178 7.50 1.58 -9.91
C SER A 178 8.52 0.80 -9.11
N VAL A 179 8.24 -0.47 -8.83
CA VAL A 179 9.21 -1.37 -8.18
C VAL A 179 10.47 -1.56 -9.03
N ARG A 180 10.36 -1.44 -10.36
CA ARG A 180 11.50 -1.51 -11.28
C ARG A 180 12.44 -0.32 -11.12
N ASP A 181 11.88 0.90 -11.04
CA ASP A 181 12.69 2.12 -10.83
C ASP A 181 13.28 2.15 -9.44
N ALA A 182 12.52 1.72 -8.43
CA ALA A 182 13.03 1.54 -7.07
C ALA A 182 14.21 0.56 -7.05
N GLY A 183 14.10 -0.59 -7.74
CA GLY A 183 15.17 -1.59 -7.84
C GLY A 183 16.45 -1.03 -8.50
N ARG A 184 16.31 -0.23 -9.56
CA ARG A 184 17.45 0.44 -10.20
C ARG A 184 18.15 1.41 -9.23
N LEU A 185 17.38 2.25 -8.54
CA LEU A 185 17.93 3.21 -7.58
C LEU A 185 18.59 2.52 -6.38
N LEU A 186 18.01 1.41 -5.88
CA LEU A 186 18.59 0.60 -4.81
C LEU A 186 19.93 0.00 -5.24
N ALA A 187 20.01 -0.52 -6.48
CA ALA A 187 21.26 -1.04 -7.03
C ALA A 187 22.34 0.05 -7.13
N GLU A 188 21.98 1.25 -7.62
CA GLU A 188 22.89 2.40 -7.67
C GLU A 188 23.40 2.79 -6.27
N MET A 189 22.51 2.86 -5.27
CA MET A 189 22.89 3.16 -3.88
C MET A 189 23.82 2.09 -3.30
N LEU A 190 23.52 0.81 -3.54
CA LEU A 190 24.33 -0.30 -3.05
C LEU A 190 25.72 -0.33 -3.69
N LEU A 191 25.82 -0.14 -5.01
CA LEU A 191 27.09 -0.08 -5.73
C LEU A 191 27.96 1.10 -5.26
N ALA A 192 27.35 2.26 -4.97
CA ALA A 192 28.07 3.41 -4.41
C ALA A 192 28.67 3.08 -3.03
N GLN A 193 27.92 2.39 -2.15
CA GLN A 193 28.44 1.96 -0.83
C GLN A 193 29.54 0.90 -0.93
N ILE A 194 29.47 0.01 -1.92
CA ILE A 194 30.53 -0.99 -2.16
C ILE A 194 31.79 -0.29 -2.65
N ALA A 195 31.67 0.71 -3.52
CA ALA A 195 32.81 1.45 -4.06
C ALA A 195 33.46 2.37 -3.01
N ASP A 196 32.68 2.93 -2.11
CA ASP A 196 33.16 3.78 -1.00
C ASP A 196 32.42 3.44 0.30
N PRO A 197 32.98 2.55 1.12
CA PRO A 197 32.37 2.16 2.41
C PRO A 197 32.30 3.31 3.44
N THR A 198 32.93 4.45 3.18
CA THR A 198 32.90 5.62 4.07
C THR A 198 31.70 6.55 3.83
N LEU A 199 30.92 6.28 2.78
CA LEU A 199 29.73 7.07 2.49
C LEU A 199 28.72 6.99 3.64
N PRO A 200 28.17 8.16 4.07
CA PRO A 200 27.14 8.17 5.08
C PRO A 200 25.85 7.50 4.55
N PRO A 201 25.02 6.95 5.43
CA PRO A 201 23.72 6.39 5.05
C PRO A 201 22.88 7.36 4.24
N GLN A 202 22.34 6.90 3.13
CA GLN A 202 21.49 7.68 2.23
C GLN A 202 20.01 7.34 2.43
N SER A 203 19.16 8.35 2.32
CA SER A 203 17.70 8.19 2.44
C SER A 203 17.02 8.73 1.19
N ARG A 204 16.18 7.90 0.55
CA ARG A 204 15.38 8.30 -0.61
C ARG A 204 13.91 7.97 -0.39
N LEU A 205 13.05 8.98 -0.41
CA LEU A 205 11.60 8.83 -0.31
C LEU A 205 10.97 9.17 -1.67
N LEU A 206 10.30 8.18 -2.28
CA LEU A 206 9.59 8.34 -3.53
C LEU A 206 8.11 8.62 -3.26
N GLU A 207 7.49 9.50 -4.06
CA GLU A 207 6.05 9.72 -4.00
C GLU A 207 5.34 8.75 -4.94
N ALA A 208 4.19 8.21 -4.49
CA ALA A 208 3.29 7.45 -5.33
C ALA A 208 2.31 8.40 -6.03
N GLU A 209 2.07 8.18 -7.31
CA GLU A 209 1.07 8.91 -8.09
C GLU A 209 -0.33 8.33 -7.86
N LEU A 210 -1.36 9.18 -7.85
CA LEU A 210 -2.76 8.71 -7.87
C LEU A 210 -3.21 8.64 -9.34
N MET A 211 -3.37 7.42 -9.84
CA MET A 211 -3.86 7.12 -11.18
C MET A 211 -5.34 6.77 -11.11
N VAL A 212 -6.20 7.59 -11.71
CA VAL A 212 -7.64 7.33 -11.72
C VAL A 212 -7.97 6.29 -12.80
N GLY A 213 -8.68 5.25 -12.40
CA GLY A 213 -9.17 4.17 -13.25
C GLY A 213 -10.68 3.99 -13.18
N GLN A 214 -11.16 2.88 -13.69
CA GLN A 214 -12.60 2.59 -13.80
C GLN A 214 -13.25 2.10 -12.48
N SER A 215 -12.45 1.80 -11.46
CA SER A 215 -12.94 1.17 -10.23
C SER A 215 -13.47 2.15 -9.19
N THR A 216 -13.51 3.45 -9.48
CA THR A 216 -14.04 4.46 -8.57
C THR A 216 -15.09 5.33 -9.25
N GLY A 217 -16.11 5.72 -8.49
CA GLY A 217 -17.18 6.62 -8.89
C GLY A 217 -17.78 7.34 -7.68
N PRO A 218 -18.79 8.20 -7.87
CA PRO A 218 -19.50 8.84 -6.77
C PRO A 218 -20.11 7.82 -5.80
N ALA A 219 -20.14 8.16 -4.51
CA ALA A 219 -20.79 7.31 -3.53
C ALA A 219 -22.26 7.09 -3.92
N PRO A 220 -22.79 5.85 -3.80
CA PRO A 220 -24.22 5.61 -4.07
C PRO A 220 -25.07 6.45 -3.14
N HIS A 221 -26.14 7.01 -3.68
CA HIS A 221 -27.15 7.72 -2.89
C HIS A 221 -27.86 6.71 -1.98
N THR A 222 -27.79 6.91 -0.67
CA THR A 222 -28.50 6.15 0.36
C THR A 222 -29.94 6.65 0.49
#